data_6c4e8b6e99a73b637b54a41421d936ff
#
_entry.id   6c4e8b6e99a73b637b54a41421d936ff
#
_cell.length_a   1.000
_cell.length_b   1.000
_cell.length_c   1.000
_cell.angle_alpha   90.00
_cell.angle_beta   90.00
_cell.angle_gamma   90.00
#
_symmetry.space_group_name_H-M   'P 1'
#
loop_
_entity.id
_entity.type
_entity.pdbx_description
1 polymer ?
#
loop_
_entity_poly.entity_id
_entity_poly.type
_entity_poly.pdbx_seq_one_letter_code
_entity_poly.pdbx_strand_id
1 'polypeptide(L)'
;MKRYFCAFLLLVLLALTACEGAPSPVTADSQGGGFTASDRSAEGCAHEPVTDPRAAPTCTEDGFEGESKCSVCGEVLAEARTLPALGHTTDNGKCTRCGEQIGGIWSTYYYVDKFDQPTDEWFVSTENYFVGKFSNSAAVNETLYAAVFADAANVTIFLYEYGSHQVKNYSAQDWDEYIITMRTDDGDFELTGAIPPAGDRIIIDELYTSAVLEALRGEGTVLFHIVPVKAWVTETEYLFSVEPSNFASEYGRMTGAEV
;
A
#
# COMPACT_ATOMS: atom_id res chain seq x y z
N MET A 1 32.60 -7.59 5.17
CA MET A 1 32.08 -8.80 4.49
C MET A 1 31.28 -8.33 3.28
N LYS A 2 31.67 -8.78 2.09
CA LYS A 2 31.12 -8.31 0.81
C LYS A 2 29.76 -8.97 0.58
N ARG A 3 28.71 -8.19 0.43
CA ARG A 3 27.38 -8.67 0.01
C ARG A 3 27.22 -8.40 -1.48
N TYR A 4 27.02 -9.46 -2.25
CA TYR A 4 26.68 -9.37 -3.67
C TYR A 4 25.18 -9.17 -3.81
N PHE A 5 24.78 -8.03 -4.36
CA PHE A 5 23.42 -7.81 -4.83
C PHE A 5 23.32 -8.39 -6.25
N CYS A 6 22.48 -9.38 -6.44
CA CYS A 6 22.13 -9.90 -7.75
C CYS A 6 21.03 -8.98 -8.35
N ALA A 7 21.43 -8.13 -9.29
CA ALA A 7 20.48 -7.32 -10.07
C ALA A 7 19.90 -8.21 -11.17
N PHE A 8 18.62 -8.53 -11.09
CA PHE A 8 17.87 -9.11 -12.20
C PHE A 8 17.37 -7.99 -13.11
N LEU A 9 18.02 -7.84 -14.26
CA LEU A 9 17.61 -6.95 -15.34
C LEU A 9 16.59 -7.68 -16.20
N LEU A 10 15.30 -7.35 -16.07
CA LEU A 10 14.26 -7.86 -16.95
C LEU A 10 14.07 -6.90 -18.13
N LEU A 11 14.54 -7.32 -19.28
CA LEU A 11 14.34 -6.64 -20.57
C LEU A 11 12.91 -6.98 -21.05
N VAL A 12 12.01 -5.99 -21.02
CA VAL A 12 10.70 -6.12 -21.68
C VAL A 12 10.82 -5.59 -23.10
N LEU A 13 10.77 -6.50 -24.09
CA LEU A 13 10.60 -6.16 -25.50
C LEU A 13 9.13 -5.78 -25.75
N LEU A 14 8.89 -4.54 -26.14
CA LEU A 14 7.63 -4.11 -26.72
C LEU A 14 7.60 -4.57 -28.20
N ALA A 15 6.68 -5.47 -28.50
CA ALA A 15 6.26 -5.76 -29.88
C ALA A 15 5.00 -4.95 -30.19
N LEU A 16 5.17 -3.92 -31.03
CA LEU A 16 4.08 -3.18 -31.67
C LEU A 16 3.60 -4.01 -32.87
N THR A 17 2.37 -4.52 -32.81
CA THR A 17 1.67 -4.95 -34.02
C THR A 17 0.46 -4.05 -34.21
N ALA A 18 0.57 -3.20 -35.22
CA ALA A 18 -0.54 -2.49 -35.82
C ALA A 18 -1.38 -3.48 -36.66
N CYS A 19 -2.69 -3.48 -36.49
CA CYS A 19 -3.63 -4.05 -37.45
C CYS A 19 -4.65 -2.98 -37.81
N GLU A 20 -4.44 -2.37 -38.95
CA GLU A 20 -5.47 -1.62 -39.69
C GLU A 20 -6.42 -2.59 -40.37
N GLY A 21 -7.68 -2.29 -40.30
CA GLY A 21 -8.70 -3.04 -41.05
C GLY A 21 -10.11 -2.54 -40.79
N ALA A 22 -10.45 -1.40 -41.37
CA ALA A 22 -11.84 -0.96 -41.44
C ALA A 22 -12.53 -1.64 -42.66
N PRO A 23 -13.74 -2.13 -42.55
CA PRO A 23 -14.60 -2.36 -43.71
C PRO A 23 -15.63 -1.23 -43.88
N SER A 24 -15.67 -0.72 -45.08
CA SER A 24 -16.64 0.25 -45.62
C SER A 24 -18.07 -0.30 -45.68
N PRO A 25 -19.08 0.59 -45.72
CA PRO A 25 -20.48 0.21 -45.64
C PRO A 25 -21.00 -0.33 -46.98
N VAL A 26 -21.70 -1.44 -46.91
CA VAL A 26 -22.50 -1.95 -48.02
C VAL A 26 -23.90 -1.38 -47.90
N THR A 27 -24.27 -0.58 -48.88
CA THR A 27 -25.66 -0.16 -49.13
C THR A 27 -26.45 -1.36 -49.68
N ALA A 28 -27.51 -1.74 -48.99
CA ALA A 28 -28.50 -2.67 -49.53
C ALA A 28 -29.86 -1.99 -49.58
N ASP A 29 -30.41 -2.13 -50.74
CA ASP A 29 -31.58 -1.53 -51.32
C ASP A 29 -32.90 -1.95 -50.64
N SER A 30 -33.86 -1.05 -50.70
CA SER A 30 -35.21 -1.20 -50.20
C SER A 30 -36.02 -2.16 -51.01
N GLN A 31 -36.66 -3.15 -50.40
CA GLN A 31 -37.96 -3.63 -50.88
C GLN A 31 -38.87 -3.94 -49.70
N GLY A 32 -40.00 -3.26 -49.70
CA GLY A 32 -41.04 -3.37 -48.73
C GLY A 32 -41.77 -4.71 -48.75
N GLY A 33 -41.97 -5.22 -47.56
CA GLY A 33 -42.91 -6.30 -47.29
C GLY A 33 -43.51 -5.99 -45.92
N GLY A 34 -44.69 -5.38 -45.92
CA GLY A 34 -45.45 -5.15 -44.70
C GLY A 34 -45.83 -6.48 -44.06
N PHE A 35 -45.18 -6.82 -42.96
CA PHE A 35 -45.71 -7.79 -42.04
C PHE A 35 -46.43 -7.02 -40.91
N THR A 36 -47.74 -7.13 -40.92
CA THR A 36 -48.60 -6.80 -39.80
C THR A 36 -48.12 -7.57 -38.60
N ALA A 37 -47.79 -6.84 -37.52
CA ALA A 37 -47.54 -7.45 -36.21
C ALA A 37 -48.77 -8.26 -35.81
N SER A 38 -48.64 -9.56 -35.99
CA SER A 38 -49.62 -10.51 -35.46
C SER A 38 -49.43 -10.53 -33.97
N ASP A 39 -50.43 -10.05 -33.30
CA ASP A 39 -50.66 -10.18 -31.87
C ASP A 39 -50.58 -11.66 -31.47
N ARG A 40 -49.37 -12.12 -31.12
CA ARG A 40 -49.19 -13.46 -30.52
C ARG A 40 -49.36 -13.29 -29.03
N SER A 41 -50.58 -13.44 -28.59
CA SER A 41 -50.91 -13.58 -27.18
C SER A 41 -49.99 -14.60 -26.51
N ALA A 42 -49.49 -14.25 -25.34
CA ALA A 42 -48.53 -14.99 -24.51
C ALA A 42 -49.07 -16.35 -23.97
N GLU A 43 -50.29 -16.71 -24.30
CA GLU A 43 -50.90 -17.96 -23.85
C GLU A 43 -50.43 -19.15 -24.73
N GLY A 44 -49.43 -19.89 -24.20
CA GLY A 44 -48.93 -21.13 -24.82
C GLY A 44 -47.50 -21.14 -25.33
N CYS A 45 -46.72 -20.11 -25.08
CA CYS A 45 -45.31 -20.10 -25.40
C CYS A 45 -44.51 -21.00 -24.43
N ALA A 46 -43.78 -21.96 -24.97
CA ALA A 46 -42.82 -22.77 -24.21
C ALA A 46 -41.51 -22.00 -24.02
N HIS A 47 -41.54 -20.87 -23.34
CA HIS A 47 -40.47 -19.91 -23.22
C HIS A 47 -39.04 -20.47 -23.36
N GLU A 48 -38.35 -20.06 -24.44
CA GLU A 48 -36.94 -20.36 -24.68
C GLU A 48 -36.09 -19.16 -24.19
N PRO A 49 -35.39 -19.26 -23.07
CA PRO A 49 -34.66 -18.13 -22.51
C PRO A 49 -33.39 -17.80 -23.30
N VAL A 50 -33.25 -16.55 -23.67
CA VAL A 50 -31.98 -15.95 -24.13
C VAL A 50 -31.60 -14.90 -23.13
N THR A 51 -30.40 -15.05 -22.57
CA THR A 51 -29.89 -14.14 -21.53
C THR A 51 -28.83 -13.24 -22.11
N ASP A 52 -28.89 -11.95 -21.81
CA ASP A 52 -27.86 -10.97 -22.12
C ASP A 52 -26.52 -11.30 -21.43
N PRO A 53 -25.40 -10.75 -21.93
CA PRO A 53 -24.09 -11.00 -21.34
C PRO A 53 -24.06 -10.76 -19.83
N ARG A 54 -23.36 -11.62 -19.13
CA ARG A 54 -23.16 -11.58 -17.68
C ARG A 54 -21.73 -11.17 -17.37
N ALA A 55 -21.53 -10.29 -16.39
CA ALA A 55 -20.23 -9.95 -15.80
C ALA A 55 -20.23 -10.29 -14.31
N ALA A 56 -19.28 -11.10 -13.88
CA ALA A 56 -19.11 -11.39 -12.46
C ALA A 56 -18.55 -10.16 -11.75
N PRO A 57 -19.00 -9.85 -10.52
CA PRO A 57 -18.41 -8.76 -9.72
C PRO A 57 -16.97 -9.07 -9.37
N THR A 58 -16.14 -8.03 -9.35
CA THR A 58 -14.77 -8.08 -8.85
C THR A 58 -14.72 -7.59 -7.39
N CYS A 59 -13.53 -7.44 -6.81
CA CYS A 59 -13.41 -6.86 -5.48
C CYS A 59 -13.85 -5.40 -5.43
N THR A 60 -13.65 -4.65 -6.52
CA THR A 60 -13.87 -3.19 -6.59
C THR A 60 -14.96 -2.77 -7.55
N GLU A 61 -15.33 -3.62 -8.48
CA GLU A 61 -16.32 -3.32 -9.50
C GLU A 61 -17.56 -4.19 -9.36
N ASP A 62 -18.70 -3.55 -9.50
CA ASP A 62 -19.98 -4.25 -9.55
C ASP A 62 -20.03 -5.18 -10.74
N GLY A 63 -20.64 -6.34 -10.55
CA GLY A 63 -21.00 -7.25 -11.61
C GLY A 63 -22.37 -6.91 -12.18
N PHE A 64 -22.73 -7.63 -13.23
CA PHE A 64 -24.00 -7.47 -13.90
C PHE A 64 -24.57 -8.83 -14.31
N GLU A 65 -25.82 -9.05 -14.00
CA GLU A 65 -26.59 -10.18 -14.49
C GLU A 65 -27.61 -9.64 -15.51
N GLY A 66 -27.42 -10.04 -16.77
CA GLY A 66 -28.22 -9.54 -17.88
C GLY A 66 -29.69 -9.95 -17.79
N GLU A 67 -30.53 -9.24 -18.51
CA GLU A 67 -31.94 -9.56 -18.66
C GLU A 67 -32.09 -10.90 -19.43
N SER A 68 -33.03 -11.72 -19.01
CA SER A 68 -33.40 -12.93 -19.74
C SER A 68 -34.78 -12.76 -20.40
N LYS A 69 -34.84 -12.92 -21.73
CA LYS A 69 -36.05 -12.79 -22.53
C LYS A 69 -36.35 -14.09 -23.25
N CYS A 70 -37.62 -14.33 -23.48
CA CYS A 70 -38.05 -15.41 -24.38
C CYS A 70 -37.70 -15.07 -25.84
N SER A 71 -36.94 -15.92 -26.51
CA SER A 71 -36.58 -15.75 -27.94
C SER A 71 -37.78 -15.82 -28.88
N VAL A 72 -38.87 -16.43 -28.44
CA VAL A 72 -40.06 -16.65 -29.26
C VAL A 72 -41.11 -15.53 -29.11
N CYS A 73 -41.42 -15.12 -27.87
CA CYS A 73 -42.46 -14.13 -27.61
C CYS A 73 -41.93 -12.78 -27.09
N GLY A 74 -40.65 -12.70 -26.77
CA GLY A 74 -40.02 -11.47 -26.23
C GLY A 74 -40.34 -11.15 -24.77
N GLU A 75 -41.09 -12.01 -24.09
CA GLU A 75 -41.43 -11.80 -22.69
C GLU A 75 -40.17 -11.80 -21.81
N VAL A 76 -40.08 -10.85 -20.86
CA VAL A 76 -38.99 -10.78 -19.90
C VAL A 76 -39.20 -11.86 -18.85
N LEU A 77 -38.28 -12.82 -18.82
CA LEU A 77 -38.32 -13.96 -17.90
C LEU A 77 -37.55 -13.64 -16.59
N ALA A 78 -36.52 -12.81 -16.67
CA ALA A 78 -35.80 -12.28 -15.53
C ALA A 78 -35.27 -10.89 -15.87
N GLU A 79 -35.43 -9.97 -14.94
CA GLU A 79 -34.92 -8.60 -15.09
C GLU A 79 -33.41 -8.55 -14.87
N ALA A 80 -32.74 -7.61 -15.57
CA ALA A 80 -31.35 -7.31 -15.35
C ALA A 80 -31.13 -6.78 -13.93
N ARG A 81 -30.01 -7.19 -13.28
CA ARG A 81 -29.65 -6.70 -11.97
C ARG A 81 -28.14 -6.44 -11.83
N THR A 82 -27.80 -5.43 -11.07
CA THR A 82 -26.42 -5.19 -10.64
C THR A 82 -26.10 -6.15 -9.50
N LEU A 83 -24.93 -6.77 -9.57
CA LEU A 83 -24.34 -7.56 -8.49
C LEU A 83 -23.31 -6.68 -7.79
N PRO A 84 -23.47 -6.35 -6.52
CA PRO A 84 -22.53 -5.45 -5.84
C PRO A 84 -21.13 -6.02 -5.83
N ALA A 85 -20.12 -5.13 -5.89
CA ALA A 85 -18.72 -5.49 -5.73
C ALA A 85 -18.51 -6.35 -4.48
N LEU A 86 -17.62 -7.35 -4.59
CA LEU A 86 -17.43 -8.34 -3.52
C LEU A 86 -16.69 -7.76 -2.31
N GLY A 87 -16.07 -6.57 -2.45
CA GLY A 87 -15.16 -6.01 -1.49
C GLY A 87 -13.86 -6.82 -1.38
N HIS A 88 -12.93 -6.36 -0.57
CA HIS A 88 -11.72 -7.10 -0.27
C HIS A 88 -11.90 -7.90 1.03
N THR A 89 -11.35 -9.10 1.06
CA THR A 89 -11.16 -9.88 2.28
C THR A 89 -9.66 -10.05 2.46
N THR A 90 -9.09 -9.46 3.49
CA THR A 90 -7.64 -9.39 3.68
C THR A 90 -7.14 -10.47 4.63
N ASP A 91 -5.95 -10.98 4.30
CA ASP A 91 -5.11 -11.75 5.20
C ASP A 91 -3.69 -11.19 5.07
N ASN A 92 -3.10 -10.75 6.18
CA ASN A 92 -1.80 -10.07 6.23
C ASN A 92 -1.69 -8.89 5.24
N GLY A 93 -2.76 -8.08 5.14
CA GLY A 93 -2.80 -6.92 4.25
C GLY A 93 -2.97 -7.25 2.77
N LYS A 94 -3.01 -8.53 2.37
CA LYS A 94 -3.30 -8.96 0.99
C LYS A 94 -4.72 -9.45 0.85
N CYS A 95 -5.39 -9.03 -0.21
CA CYS A 95 -6.69 -9.59 -0.54
C CYS A 95 -6.56 -11.06 -0.94
N THR A 96 -7.30 -11.95 -0.27
CA THR A 96 -7.29 -13.39 -0.55
C THR A 96 -7.94 -13.75 -1.89
N ARG A 97 -8.68 -12.80 -2.51
CA ARG A 97 -9.35 -13.02 -3.81
C ARG A 97 -8.54 -12.51 -4.99
N CYS A 98 -8.06 -11.25 -4.95
CA CYS A 98 -7.36 -10.62 -6.08
C CYS A 98 -5.86 -10.50 -5.86
N GLY A 99 -5.35 -10.78 -4.66
CA GLY A 99 -3.93 -10.65 -4.33
C GLY A 99 -3.44 -9.21 -4.17
N GLU A 100 -4.33 -8.22 -4.29
CA GLU A 100 -4.00 -6.82 -4.14
C GLU A 100 -3.61 -6.50 -2.69
N GLN A 101 -2.62 -5.63 -2.50
CA GLN A 101 -2.25 -5.11 -1.18
C GLN A 101 -3.33 -4.11 -0.76
N ILE A 102 -4.13 -4.48 0.22
CA ILE A 102 -5.29 -3.71 0.69
C ILE A 102 -5.02 -3.26 2.11
N GLY A 103 -4.69 -2.02 2.25
CA GLY A 103 -4.35 -1.49 3.57
C GLY A 103 -3.24 -2.31 4.22
N GLY A 104 -2.50 -1.70 5.09
CA GLY A 104 -1.42 -2.39 5.76
C GLY A 104 -0.12 -2.37 4.99
N ILE A 105 0.68 -1.34 5.31
CA ILE A 105 2.06 -1.23 4.84
C ILE A 105 3.03 -1.86 5.84
N TRP A 106 2.53 -2.18 7.05
CA TRP A 106 3.34 -2.73 8.13
C TRP A 106 3.27 -4.24 8.14
N SER A 107 4.39 -4.86 8.44
CA SER A 107 4.55 -6.31 8.56
C SER A 107 5.46 -6.65 9.73
N THR A 108 5.25 -7.81 10.31
CA THR A 108 6.13 -8.34 11.36
C THR A 108 7.28 -9.10 10.74
N TYR A 109 8.47 -8.80 11.21
CA TYR A 109 9.72 -9.46 10.85
C TYR A 109 10.36 -10.05 12.10
N TYR A 110 11.22 -11.04 11.92
CA TYR A 110 11.99 -11.65 12.98
C TYR A 110 13.47 -11.37 12.78
N TYR A 111 14.18 -11.10 13.87
CA TYR A 111 15.62 -11.07 13.84
C TYR A 111 16.16 -12.45 13.49
N VAL A 112 17.30 -12.48 12.85
CA VAL A 112 17.95 -13.73 12.47
C VAL A 112 19.24 -13.89 13.26
N ASP A 113 19.55 -15.13 13.60
CA ASP A 113 20.82 -15.49 14.23
C ASP A 113 21.99 -15.43 13.21
N LYS A 114 23.18 -15.79 13.66
CA LYS A 114 24.39 -15.83 12.82
C LYS A 114 24.35 -16.87 11.68
N PHE A 115 23.36 -17.73 11.64
CA PHE A 115 23.13 -18.76 10.63
C PHE A 115 21.92 -18.45 9.75
N ASP A 116 21.42 -17.21 9.78
CA ASP A 116 20.23 -16.74 9.07
C ASP A 116 18.94 -17.49 9.46
N GLN A 117 18.89 -18.02 10.71
CA GLN A 117 17.67 -18.64 11.24
C GLN A 117 16.87 -17.62 12.04
N PRO A 118 15.54 -17.56 11.86
CA PRO A 118 14.69 -16.68 12.65
C PRO A 118 14.84 -16.94 14.15
N THR A 119 14.88 -15.87 14.93
CA THR A 119 14.84 -15.91 16.39
C THR A 119 13.42 -15.66 16.90
N ASP A 120 13.22 -15.70 18.21
CA ASP A 120 11.94 -15.30 18.82
C ASP A 120 11.82 -13.76 18.97
N GLU A 121 12.91 -13.02 18.69
CA GLU A 121 12.90 -11.57 18.71
C GLU A 121 12.32 -11.03 17.40
N TRP A 122 11.38 -10.09 17.54
CA TRP A 122 10.62 -9.55 16.41
C TRP A 122 10.62 -8.03 16.39
N PHE A 123 10.30 -7.47 15.23
CA PHE A 123 9.99 -6.06 15.04
C PHE A 123 8.91 -5.89 13.97
N VAL A 124 8.18 -4.79 14.06
CA VAL A 124 7.22 -4.36 13.04
C VAL A 124 7.84 -3.24 12.22
N SER A 125 7.81 -3.35 10.92
CA SER A 125 8.31 -2.34 9.98
C SER A 125 7.55 -2.42 8.66
N THR A 126 7.90 -1.54 7.72
CA THR A 126 7.34 -1.54 6.36
C THR A 126 8.32 -2.13 5.36
N GLU A 127 7.81 -2.73 4.28
CA GLU A 127 8.66 -3.24 3.19
C GLU A 127 9.35 -2.10 2.44
N ASN A 128 8.63 -1.00 2.27
CA ASN A 128 9.11 0.18 1.56
C ASN A 128 9.47 1.30 2.54
N TYR A 129 10.42 2.14 2.14
CA TYR A 129 10.78 3.33 2.90
C TYR A 129 9.67 4.38 2.83
N PHE A 130 9.51 5.13 3.92
CA PHE A 130 8.81 6.41 3.88
C PHE A 130 9.65 7.43 3.14
N VAL A 131 9.02 8.15 2.22
CA VAL A 131 9.69 9.17 1.44
C VAL A 131 9.44 10.53 2.06
N GLY A 132 10.52 11.22 2.38
CA GLY A 132 10.51 12.54 2.96
C GLY A 132 11.50 13.48 2.28
N LYS A 133 11.97 14.45 3.02
CA LYS A 133 12.97 15.40 2.57
C LYS A 133 13.99 15.70 3.66
N PHE A 134 15.19 16.07 3.26
CA PHE A 134 16.21 16.61 4.14
C PHE A 134 16.82 17.86 3.54
N SER A 135 17.36 18.68 4.43
CA SER A 135 18.12 19.89 4.07
C SER A 135 19.37 19.95 4.92
N ASN A 136 20.48 20.34 4.27
CA ASN A 136 21.76 20.62 4.93
C ASN A 136 22.49 21.72 4.14
N SER A 137 23.75 22.00 4.46
CA SER A 137 24.52 23.04 3.75
C SER A 137 24.74 22.76 2.26
N ALA A 138 24.64 21.52 1.83
CA ALA A 138 24.88 21.09 0.45
C ALA A 138 23.62 20.84 -0.36
N ALA A 139 22.49 20.61 0.30
CA ALA A 139 21.22 20.24 -0.32
C ALA A 139 20.02 20.88 0.40
N VAL A 140 19.00 21.27 -0.35
CA VAL A 140 17.76 21.84 0.19
C VAL A 140 16.57 21.05 -0.33
N ASN A 141 15.75 20.50 0.58
CA ASN A 141 14.58 19.65 0.26
C ASN A 141 14.92 18.46 -0.65
N GLU A 142 16.10 17.87 -0.47
CA GLU A 142 16.50 16.67 -1.21
C GLU A 142 15.75 15.45 -0.67
N THR A 143 15.65 14.41 -1.50
CA THR A 143 14.88 13.20 -1.15
C THR A 143 15.52 12.44 0.00
N LEU A 144 14.72 12.22 1.04
CA LEU A 144 15.01 11.38 2.20
C LEU A 144 14.25 10.05 2.07
N TYR A 145 14.91 8.96 2.40
CA TYR A 145 14.24 7.70 2.69
C TYR A 145 14.36 7.38 4.17
N ALA A 146 13.25 7.04 4.81
CA ALA A 146 13.20 6.71 6.23
C ALA A 146 12.54 5.34 6.45
N ALA A 147 13.01 4.59 7.44
CA ALA A 147 12.36 3.40 7.93
C ALA A 147 12.16 3.48 9.43
N VAL A 148 11.00 3.01 9.89
CA VAL A 148 10.66 2.95 11.31
C VAL A 148 10.51 1.49 11.70
N PHE A 149 11.21 1.10 12.76
CA PHE A 149 11.15 -0.24 13.35
C PHE A 149 10.65 -0.12 14.77
N ALA A 150 9.65 -0.90 15.12
CA ALA A 150 9.12 -0.98 16.47
C ALA A 150 9.19 -2.43 16.96
N ASP A 151 9.92 -2.67 18.01
CA ASP A 151 9.95 -3.94 18.72
C ASP A 151 9.22 -3.85 20.07
N ALA A 152 9.36 -4.85 20.92
CA ALA A 152 8.68 -4.90 22.22
C ALA A 152 9.13 -3.79 23.18
N ALA A 153 10.31 -3.21 22.99
CA ALA A 153 10.96 -2.28 23.94
C ALA A 153 11.31 -0.93 23.32
N ASN A 154 11.55 -0.89 22.00
CA ASN A 154 12.16 0.25 21.33
C ASN A 154 11.41 0.65 20.07
N VAL A 155 11.50 1.94 19.73
CA VAL A 155 11.25 2.46 18.39
C VAL A 155 12.55 3.02 17.85
N THR A 156 12.90 2.61 16.63
CA THR A 156 14.12 3.06 15.96
C THR A 156 13.84 3.63 14.60
N ILE A 157 14.59 4.64 14.19
CA ILE A 157 14.44 5.33 12.91
C ILE A 157 15.75 5.24 12.14
N PHE A 158 15.66 4.74 10.92
CA PHE A 158 16.76 4.74 9.95
C PHE A 158 16.54 5.86 8.95
N LEU A 159 17.58 6.60 8.64
CA LEU A 159 17.56 7.69 7.68
C LEU A 159 18.60 7.45 6.59
N TYR A 160 18.20 7.68 5.34
CA TYR A 160 19.05 7.53 4.16
C TYR A 160 18.99 8.80 3.32
N GLU A 161 20.12 9.45 3.20
CA GLU A 161 20.35 10.62 2.35
C GLU A 161 20.82 10.20 0.95
N TYR A 162 20.68 11.08 -0.04
CA TYR A 162 21.23 10.91 -1.40
C TYR A 162 20.96 9.52 -2.00
N GLY A 163 19.75 9.01 -1.79
CA GLY A 163 19.29 7.72 -2.30
C GLY A 163 19.65 6.51 -1.45
N SER A 164 20.88 6.40 -0.95
CA SER A 164 21.30 5.20 -0.20
C SER A 164 22.36 5.47 0.88
N HIS A 165 22.72 6.72 1.09
CA HIS A 165 23.70 7.06 2.12
C HIS A 165 23.03 7.03 3.50
N GLN A 166 23.25 5.97 4.25
CA GLN A 166 22.70 5.81 5.59
C GLN A 166 23.37 6.78 6.56
N VAL A 167 22.54 7.51 7.31
CA VAL A 167 23.00 8.37 8.41
C VAL A 167 23.54 7.49 9.53
N LYS A 168 24.76 7.78 9.97
CA LYS A 168 25.49 6.97 10.95
C LYS A 168 26.27 7.86 11.91
N ASN A 169 26.42 7.37 13.12
CA ASN A 169 27.38 7.91 14.07
C ASN A 169 28.75 7.27 13.81
N TYR A 170 29.73 8.07 13.43
CA TYR A 170 31.10 7.63 13.19
C TYR A 170 31.99 7.73 14.44
N SER A 171 31.50 8.33 15.54
CA SER A 171 32.19 8.32 16.83
C SER A 171 32.20 6.91 17.41
N ALA A 172 33.32 6.50 17.98
CA ALA A 172 33.44 5.23 18.69
C ALA A 172 33.05 5.33 20.18
N GLN A 173 32.79 6.54 20.68
CA GLN A 173 32.61 6.80 22.13
C GLN A 173 31.38 7.67 22.42
N ASP A 174 31.08 8.65 21.56
CA ASP A 174 30.03 9.62 21.81
C ASP A 174 28.72 9.22 21.14
N TRP A 175 27.62 9.60 21.74
CA TRP A 175 26.29 9.49 21.16
C TRP A 175 25.99 10.73 20.32
N ASP A 176 25.38 10.53 19.14
CA ASP A 176 24.81 11.61 18.36
C ASP A 176 23.35 11.79 18.76
N GLU A 177 23.06 12.86 19.48
CA GLU A 177 21.74 13.18 20.05
C GLU A 177 20.90 13.98 19.05
N TYR A 178 19.59 13.71 19.03
CA TYR A 178 18.60 14.35 18.16
C TYR A 178 17.40 14.84 18.96
N ILE A 179 16.90 16.02 18.57
CA ILE A 179 15.57 16.50 18.94
C ILE A 179 14.61 16.09 17.83
N ILE A 180 13.49 15.54 18.22
CA ILE A 180 12.48 15.01 17.31
C ILE A 180 11.15 15.67 17.65
N THR A 181 10.59 16.44 16.73
CA THR A 181 9.21 16.89 16.83
C THR A 181 8.32 15.90 16.11
N MET A 182 7.49 15.20 16.87
CA MET A 182 6.44 14.34 16.36
C MET A 182 5.14 15.12 16.31
N ARG A 183 4.49 15.20 15.15
CA ARG A 183 3.19 15.86 14.98
C ARG A 183 2.13 14.82 14.64
N THR A 184 1.03 14.89 15.37
CA THR A 184 -0.20 14.12 15.14
C THR A 184 -1.38 15.09 15.06
N ASP A 185 -2.59 14.59 14.88
CA ASP A 185 -3.80 15.39 14.94
C ASP A 185 -4.04 16.02 16.32
N ASP A 186 -3.49 15.45 17.38
CA ASP A 186 -3.58 15.96 18.76
C ASP A 186 -2.57 17.08 19.05
N GLY A 187 -1.57 17.31 18.18
CA GLY A 187 -0.58 18.39 18.30
C GLY A 187 0.85 17.93 18.11
N ASP A 188 1.76 18.80 18.54
CA ASP A 188 3.20 18.59 18.45
C ASP A 188 3.75 18.08 19.79
N PHE A 189 4.59 17.04 19.72
CA PHE A 189 5.28 16.44 20.86
C PHE A 189 6.79 16.49 20.60
N GLU A 190 7.54 17.01 21.53
CA GLU A 190 9.01 16.99 21.47
C GLU A 190 9.54 15.74 22.15
N LEU A 191 10.36 14.99 21.45
CA LEU A 191 10.99 13.76 21.88
C LEU A 191 12.50 13.91 21.70
N THR A 192 13.25 13.00 22.33
CA THR A 192 14.66 12.83 22.06
C THR A 192 14.99 11.41 21.64
N GLY A 193 16.11 11.27 20.97
CA GLY A 193 16.67 9.99 20.58
C GLY A 193 18.12 10.18 20.18
N ALA A 194 18.84 9.10 20.02
CA ALA A 194 20.26 9.17 19.70
C ALA A 194 20.73 7.99 18.84
N ILE A 195 21.78 8.23 18.06
CA ILE A 195 22.53 7.16 17.41
C ILE A 195 23.71 6.78 18.34
N PRO A 196 23.78 5.52 18.77
CA PRO A 196 24.85 5.06 19.63
C PRO A 196 26.22 5.10 18.92
N PRO A 197 27.32 5.03 19.66
CA PRO A 197 28.67 4.95 19.10
C PRO A 197 28.78 3.85 18.02
N ALA A 198 29.30 4.21 16.85
CA ALA A 198 29.37 3.35 15.66
C ALA A 198 28.02 2.78 15.19
N GLY A 199 26.91 3.37 15.63
CA GLY A 199 25.55 2.99 15.27
C GLY A 199 25.09 3.57 13.94
N ASP A 200 23.95 3.10 13.48
CA ASP A 200 23.40 3.42 12.16
C ASP A 200 21.89 3.76 12.16
N ARG A 201 21.34 3.99 13.37
CA ARG A 201 19.92 4.30 13.57
C ARG A 201 19.70 5.16 14.79
N ILE A 202 18.72 6.02 14.75
CA ILE A 202 18.24 6.76 15.91
C ILE A 202 17.39 5.80 16.74
N ILE A 203 17.74 5.65 18.01
CA ILE A 203 16.94 4.95 19.01
C ILE A 203 16.17 6.04 19.76
N ILE A 204 14.85 5.98 19.77
CA ILE A 204 14.00 6.86 20.57
C ILE A 204 14.26 6.58 22.05
N ASP A 205 14.41 7.62 22.85
CA ASP A 205 14.60 7.45 24.27
C ASP A 205 13.42 6.70 24.92
N GLU A 206 13.70 5.79 25.83
CA GLU A 206 12.72 4.92 26.48
C GLU A 206 11.53 5.69 27.05
N LEU A 207 11.80 6.91 27.55
CA LEU A 207 10.78 7.81 28.11
C LEU A 207 9.65 8.13 27.10
N TYR A 208 9.96 8.15 25.81
CA TYR A 208 9.03 8.56 24.75
C TYR A 208 8.54 7.41 23.88
N THR A 209 9.09 6.21 24.04
CA THR A 209 8.71 5.03 23.23
C THR A 209 7.20 4.77 23.25
N SER A 210 6.58 4.85 24.43
CA SER A 210 5.14 4.64 24.55
C SER A 210 4.32 5.69 23.80
N ALA A 211 4.74 6.96 23.80
CA ALA A 211 4.05 8.03 23.09
C ALA A 211 4.12 7.83 21.55
N VAL A 212 5.28 7.41 21.05
CA VAL A 212 5.43 7.10 19.62
C VAL A 212 4.60 5.88 19.22
N LEU A 213 4.59 4.84 20.04
CA LEU A 213 3.77 3.64 19.80
C LEU A 213 2.27 3.96 19.83
N GLU A 214 1.83 4.87 20.69
CA GLU A 214 0.46 5.33 20.76
C GLU A 214 0.08 6.12 19.48
N ALA A 215 0.93 7.04 19.05
CA ALA A 215 0.74 7.77 17.80
C ALA A 215 0.65 6.84 16.58
N LEU A 216 1.51 5.82 16.50
CA LEU A 216 1.48 4.82 15.42
C LEU A 216 0.28 3.86 15.50
N ARG A 217 -0.38 3.73 16.65
CA ARG A 217 -1.64 2.96 16.79
C ARG A 217 -2.88 3.79 16.50
N GLY A 218 -2.74 5.11 16.48
CA GLY A 218 -3.81 6.04 16.21
C GLY A 218 -4.21 6.08 14.75
N GLU A 219 -5.14 6.96 14.44
CA GLU A 219 -5.54 7.31 13.08
C GLU A 219 -4.78 8.57 12.64
N GLY A 220 -4.70 8.78 11.33
CA GLY A 220 -4.03 9.95 10.76
C GLY A 220 -2.53 9.76 10.56
N THR A 221 -1.94 10.71 9.85
CA THR A 221 -0.52 10.67 9.51
C THR A 221 0.33 11.22 10.65
N VAL A 222 1.41 10.53 11.00
CA VAL A 222 2.39 10.99 11.98
C VAL A 222 3.57 11.63 11.25
N LEU A 223 3.84 12.91 11.49
CA LEU A 223 5.01 13.60 10.93
C LEU A 223 6.16 13.58 11.93
N PHE A 224 7.36 13.35 11.42
CA PHE A 224 8.60 13.46 12.17
C PHE A 224 9.48 14.55 11.58
N HIS A 225 9.84 15.53 12.39
CA HIS A 225 10.88 16.51 12.11
C HIS A 225 12.04 16.27 13.07
N ILE A 226 13.23 16.00 12.52
CA ILE A 226 14.39 15.55 13.28
C ILE A 226 15.57 16.49 13.03
N VAL A 227 16.20 16.95 14.09
CA VAL A 227 17.38 17.82 14.04
C VAL A 227 18.44 17.32 15.02
N PRO A 228 19.74 17.35 14.68
CA PRO A 228 20.80 16.99 15.63
C PRO A 228 20.95 18.05 16.72
N VAL A 229 21.21 17.62 17.95
CA VAL A 229 21.47 18.53 19.08
C VAL A 229 22.79 19.28 18.91
N LYS A 230 23.80 18.62 18.35
CA LYS A 230 25.13 19.19 18.10
C LYS A 230 25.36 19.33 16.59
N ALA A 231 25.08 20.50 16.05
CA ALA A 231 25.49 20.85 14.71
C ALA A 231 26.94 21.36 14.71
N TRP A 232 27.89 20.52 14.29
CA TRP A 232 29.30 20.92 14.26
C TRP A 232 29.65 21.79 13.04
N VAL A 233 28.95 21.63 11.92
CA VAL A 233 29.25 22.36 10.67
C VAL A 233 27.99 22.72 9.88
N THR A 234 26.93 21.91 9.96
CA THR A 234 25.71 22.11 9.19
C THR A 234 24.53 21.55 9.93
N GLU A 235 23.54 22.41 10.13
CA GLU A 235 22.23 21.96 10.62
C GLU A 235 21.59 21.09 9.53
N THR A 236 21.50 19.80 9.77
CA THR A 236 20.73 18.90 8.91
C THR A 236 19.36 18.75 9.50
N GLU A 237 18.33 18.96 8.69
CA GLU A 237 16.94 18.77 9.06
C GLU A 237 16.36 17.63 8.24
N TYR A 238 15.64 16.75 8.90
CA TYR A 238 14.91 15.63 8.28
C TYR A 238 13.43 15.78 8.53
N LEU A 239 12.61 15.60 7.50
CA LEU A 239 11.16 15.66 7.60
C LEU A 239 10.56 14.52 6.77
N PHE A 240 9.77 13.68 7.41
CA PHE A 240 9.01 12.62 6.73
C PHE A 240 7.71 12.34 7.47
N SER A 241 6.79 11.70 6.77
CA SER A 241 5.51 11.25 7.30
C SER A 241 5.42 9.74 7.34
N VAL A 242 4.73 9.24 8.35
CA VAL A 242 4.47 7.83 8.57
C VAL A 242 2.96 7.62 8.57
N GLU A 243 2.50 6.69 7.76
CA GLU A 243 1.10 6.26 7.74
C GLU A 243 0.92 5.10 8.73
N PRO A 244 0.10 5.27 9.78
CA PRO A 244 -0.16 4.20 10.76
C PRO A 244 -0.78 2.95 10.13
N SER A 245 -1.76 3.12 9.24
CA SER A 245 -2.38 2.01 8.50
C SER A 245 -2.71 0.82 9.43
N ASN A 246 -2.13 -0.37 9.19
CA ASN A 246 -2.34 -1.57 10.01
C ASN A 246 -1.33 -1.74 11.16
N PHE A 247 -0.57 -0.71 11.53
CA PHE A 247 0.43 -0.83 12.60
C PHE A 247 -0.17 -1.38 13.90
N ALA A 248 -1.32 -0.84 14.33
CA ALA A 248 -2.01 -1.28 15.55
C ALA A 248 -2.28 -2.79 15.54
N SER A 249 -2.77 -3.32 14.41
CA SER A 249 -3.07 -4.74 14.24
C SER A 249 -1.81 -5.61 14.27
N GLU A 250 -0.77 -5.23 13.52
CA GLU A 250 0.49 -5.99 13.47
C GLU A 250 1.21 -5.99 14.82
N TYR A 251 1.32 -4.83 15.45
CA TYR A 251 1.98 -4.69 16.74
C TYR A 251 1.18 -5.35 17.86
N GLY A 252 -0.17 -5.18 17.86
CA GLY A 252 -1.07 -5.80 18.82
C GLY A 252 -1.00 -7.33 18.79
N ARG A 253 -0.94 -7.92 17.60
CA ARG A 253 -0.77 -9.36 17.41
C ARG A 253 0.49 -9.90 18.09
N MET A 254 1.59 -9.14 18.07
CA MET A 254 2.85 -9.57 18.65
C MET A 254 2.95 -9.34 20.16
N THR A 255 2.29 -8.29 20.66
CA THR A 255 2.30 -7.96 22.09
C THR A 255 1.19 -8.60 22.88
N GLY A 256 0.20 -9.23 22.20
CA GLY A 256 -1.02 -9.75 22.83
C GLY A 256 -1.98 -8.66 23.31
N ALA A 257 -1.77 -7.42 22.88
CA ALA A 257 -2.68 -6.31 23.15
C ALA A 257 -3.88 -6.43 22.21
N GLU A 258 -5.10 -6.47 22.77
CA GLU A 258 -6.31 -6.38 21.96
C GLU A 258 -6.37 -4.99 21.29
N VAL A 259 -6.74 -4.97 19.99
CA VAL A 259 -6.90 -3.78 19.16
C VAL A 259 -8.29 -3.18 19.39
#